data_325060223863670cb1418d0cdee4da62
#
_entry.id   325060223863670cb1418d0cdee4da62
#
_cell.length_a   1.000
_cell.length_b   1.000
_cell.length_c   1.000
_cell.angle_alpha   90.00
_cell.angle_beta   90.00
_cell.angle_gamma   90.00
#
_symmetry.space_group_name_H-M   'P 1'
#
loop_
_entity.id
_entity.type
_entity.pdbx_description
1 polymer ?
#
loop_
_entity_poly.entity_id
_entity_poly.type
_entity_poly.pdbx_seq_one_letter_code
_entity_poly.pdbx_strand_id
1 'polypeptide(L)'
;MAKVKSIIGCEISTNEIRAVELTKENGFYKILAMGYMPLEEGVVEEGFIRDADRFNTAITQLISSGNFQSTDFAVAVNNENVLMRFASFPKVDADKLRNMVLLQAQEFIPIPIQEMEVDYVVAGETKDDDDTPQTNVMLIAARRQMLEGYINIFTASKLQIQDIDSSLLAYCRGINEICNGVKYGIVNITDDVLNYIVVQGNEISMVRSITIPERSQKSVAKVFANSRDGSFEQEDLEATISFLMQETSSTISYYAMQNNIPIEKIYFIANTSANEKIVSELQENIYIPIEIPQFYPSLQSTSVTPLGEYASCIGVAISSLEG
;
A
#
# COMPACT_ATOMS: atom_id res chain seq x y z
N MET A 1 -28.70 -8.45 -21.15
CA MET A 1 -28.24 -8.60 -19.77
C MET A 1 -27.47 -7.33 -19.42
N ALA A 2 -27.75 -6.66 -18.33
CA ALA A 2 -26.92 -5.54 -17.87
C ALA A 2 -25.50 -6.06 -17.66
N LYS A 3 -24.47 -5.35 -18.18
CA LYS A 3 -23.07 -5.71 -17.97
C LYS A 3 -22.83 -5.57 -16.47
N VAL A 4 -22.42 -6.64 -15.80
CA VAL A 4 -22.07 -6.61 -14.39
C VAL A 4 -20.88 -5.63 -14.25
N LYS A 5 -20.97 -4.68 -13.34
CA LYS A 5 -19.88 -3.71 -13.13
C LYS A 5 -18.73 -4.46 -12.49
N SER A 6 -17.61 -4.54 -13.20
CA SER A 6 -16.35 -5.05 -12.66
C SER A 6 -15.27 -3.99 -12.76
N ILE A 7 -14.26 -4.09 -11.91
CA ILE A 7 -13.11 -3.20 -11.88
C ILE A 7 -11.83 -4.01 -11.74
N ILE A 8 -10.75 -3.54 -12.33
CA ILE A 8 -9.42 -4.11 -12.20
C ILE A 8 -8.64 -3.31 -11.16
N GLY A 9 -8.42 -3.91 -9.99
CA GLY A 9 -7.45 -3.40 -9.04
C GLY A 9 -6.04 -3.74 -9.52
N CYS A 10 -5.17 -2.74 -9.56
CA CYS A 10 -3.83 -2.85 -10.13
C CYS A 10 -2.80 -2.23 -9.20
N GLU A 11 -1.65 -2.88 -9.06
CA GLU A 11 -0.46 -2.31 -8.41
C GLU A 11 0.69 -2.31 -9.41
N ILE A 12 1.39 -1.18 -9.47
CA ILE A 12 2.53 -0.94 -10.36
C ILE A 12 3.76 -0.81 -9.48
N SER A 13 4.71 -1.74 -9.61
CA SER A 13 6.02 -1.69 -8.96
C SER A 13 7.13 -1.50 -9.99
N THR A 14 8.36 -1.37 -9.54
CA THR A 14 9.53 -1.20 -10.41
C THR A 14 9.73 -2.37 -11.36
N ASN A 15 9.39 -3.60 -10.95
CA ASN A 15 9.71 -4.83 -11.67
C ASN A 15 8.51 -5.62 -12.20
N GLU A 16 7.27 -5.24 -11.82
CA GLU A 16 6.06 -5.91 -12.30
C GLU A 16 4.78 -5.08 -12.18
N ILE A 17 3.78 -5.44 -12.96
CA ILE A 17 2.39 -5.02 -12.79
C ILE A 17 1.60 -6.21 -12.29
N ARG A 18 0.83 -6.04 -11.20
CA ARG A 18 -0.14 -7.02 -10.69
C ARG A 18 -1.55 -6.50 -10.84
N ALA A 19 -2.48 -7.38 -11.15
CA ALA A 19 -3.88 -7.01 -11.32
C ALA A 19 -4.85 -8.11 -10.90
N VAL A 20 -6.00 -7.69 -10.37
CA VAL A 20 -7.14 -8.56 -10.04
C VAL A 20 -8.41 -7.89 -10.53
N GLU A 21 -9.22 -8.58 -11.32
CA GLU A 21 -10.53 -8.11 -11.68
C GLU A 21 -11.58 -8.63 -10.69
N LEU A 22 -12.31 -7.71 -10.07
CA LEU A 22 -13.38 -7.99 -9.12
C LEU A 22 -14.73 -7.52 -9.63
N THR A 23 -15.76 -8.24 -9.22
CA THR A 23 -17.16 -7.80 -9.30
C THR A 23 -17.84 -7.98 -7.94
N LYS A 24 -18.92 -7.22 -7.69
CA LYS A 24 -19.77 -7.37 -6.52
C LYS A 24 -21.12 -7.91 -6.94
N GLU A 25 -21.45 -9.14 -6.51
CA GLU A 25 -22.70 -9.81 -6.80
C GLU A 25 -23.40 -10.22 -5.50
N ASN A 26 -24.65 -9.80 -5.31
CA ASN A 26 -25.47 -10.13 -4.11
C ASN A 26 -24.76 -9.78 -2.78
N GLY A 27 -23.98 -8.71 -2.75
CA GLY A 27 -23.22 -8.28 -1.55
C GLY A 27 -21.89 -8.99 -1.33
N PHE A 28 -21.50 -9.94 -2.19
CA PHE A 28 -20.23 -10.66 -2.12
C PHE A 28 -19.29 -10.25 -3.25
N TYR A 29 -18.00 -10.21 -2.97
CA TYR A 29 -16.98 -9.98 -3.97
C TYR A 29 -16.55 -11.29 -4.61
N LYS A 30 -16.31 -11.25 -5.91
CA LYS A 30 -15.87 -12.40 -6.71
C LYS A 30 -14.71 -12.00 -7.60
N ILE A 31 -13.65 -12.81 -7.59
CA ILE A 31 -12.52 -12.69 -8.50
C ILE A 31 -12.92 -13.24 -9.86
N LEU A 32 -12.81 -12.43 -10.91
CA LEU A 32 -13.08 -12.82 -12.30
C LEU A 32 -11.79 -13.19 -13.03
N ALA A 33 -10.70 -12.44 -12.78
CA ALA A 33 -9.39 -12.64 -13.36
C ALA A 33 -8.31 -12.17 -12.38
N MET A 34 -7.12 -12.73 -12.50
CA MET A 34 -5.93 -12.26 -11.78
C MET A 34 -4.68 -12.63 -12.56
N GLY A 35 -3.66 -11.81 -12.45
CA GLY A 35 -2.41 -12.03 -13.13
C GLY A 35 -1.35 -10.98 -12.82
N TYR A 36 -0.15 -11.22 -13.31
CA TYR A 36 0.95 -10.29 -13.25
C TYR A 36 1.72 -10.25 -14.57
N MET A 37 2.46 -9.17 -14.78
CA MET A 37 3.34 -8.99 -15.91
C MET A 37 4.68 -8.41 -15.44
N PRO A 38 5.81 -9.09 -15.64
CA PRO A 38 7.13 -8.55 -15.36
C PRO A 38 7.38 -7.29 -16.20
N LEU A 39 8.09 -6.33 -15.61
CA LEU A 39 8.58 -5.13 -16.28
C LEU A 39 10.10 -5.24 -16.46
N GLU A 40 10.58 -4.78 -17.60
CA GLU A 40 12.00 -4.64 -17.85
C GLU A 40 12.57 -3.48 -17.01
N GLU A 41 13.86 -3.57 -16.68
CA GLU A 41 14.58 -2.51 -15.98
C GLU A 41 14.46 -1.15 -16.73
N GLY A 42 14.21 -0.08 -15.97
CA GLY A 42 14.03 1.27 -16.50
C GLY A 42 12.65 1.59 -17.06
N VAL A 43 11.70 0.65 -17.04
CA VAL A 43 10.30 0.94 -17.46
C VAL A 43 9.56 1.74 -16.40
N VAL A 44 9.72 1.38 -15.13
CA VAL A 44 9.21 2.13 -13.97
C VAL A 44 10.37 2.36 -13.00
N GLU A 45 10.59 3.60 -12.59
CA GLU A 45 11.60 3.98 -11.60
C GLU A 45 10.99 4.95 -10.60
N GLU A 46 11.18 4.71 -9.32
CA GLU A 46 10.65 5.54 -8.22
C GLU A 46 9.13 5.81 -8.37
N GLY A 47 8.38 4.84 -8.89
CA GLY A 47 6.96 4.98 -9.19
C GLY A 47 6.61 5.74 -10.47
N PHE A 48 7.57 6.34 -11.17
CA PHE A 48 7.32 7.00 -12.46
C PHE A 48 7.45 6.03 -13.63
N ILE A 49 6.49 6.02 -14.54
CA ILE A 49 6.63 5.30 -15.81
C ILE A 49 7.58 6.10 -16.70
N ARG A 50 8.79 5.57 -16.93
CA ARG A 50 9.86 6.20 -17.72
C ARG A 50 9.78 5.83 -19.21
N ASP A 51 9.33 4.61 -19.51
CA ASP A 51 9.15 4.12 -20.87
C ASP A 51 7.68 3.73 -21.09
N ALA A 52 6.92 4.67 -21.67
CA ALA A 52 5.49 4.51 -21.91
C ALA A 52 5.17 3.39 -22.93
N ASP A 53 6.02 3.17 -23.94
CA ASP A 53 5.77 2.19 -24.99
C ASP A 53 5.94 0.76 -24.47
N ARG A 54 7.01 0.51 -23.70
CA ARG A 54 7.21 -0.80 -23.04
C ARG A 54 6.16 -1.05 -21.99
N PHE A 55 5.80 -0.05 -21.19
CA PHE A 55 4.73 -0.17 -20.21
C PHE A 55 3.38 -0.51 -20.86
N ASN A 56 3.01 0.19 -21.97
CA ASN A 56 1.80 -0.10 -22.73
C ASN A 56 1.79 -1.52 -23.30
N THR A 57 2.94 -2.00 -23.75
CA THR A 57 3.08 -3.38 -24.22
C THR A 57 2.81 -4.36 -23.07
N ALA A 58 3.41 -4.15 -21.91
CA ALA A 58 3.28 -5.00 -20.73
C ALA A 58 1.82 -5.04 -20.22
N ILE A 59 1.16 -3.88 -20.06
CA ILE A 59 -0.22 -3.85 -19.56
C ILE A 59 -1.21 -4.47 -20.56
N THR A 60 -0.99 -4.29 -21.86
CA THR A 60 -1.81 -4.91 -22.91
C THR A 60 -1.66 -6.44 -22.91
N GLN A 61 -0.43 -6.93 -22.71
CA GLN A 61 -0.17 -8.35 -22.57
C GLN A 61 -0.81 -8.93 -21.31
N LEU A 62 -0.73 -8.22 -20.16
CA LEU A 62 -1.37 -8.62 -18.91
C LEU A 62 -2.88 -8.79 -19.11
N ILE A 63 -3.54 -7.81 -19.70
CA ILE A 63 -4.99 -7.84 -19.93
C ILE A 63 -5.37 -9.01 -20.84
N SER A 64 -4.65 -9.21 -21.93
CA SER A 64 -4.97 -10.25 -22.93
C SER A 64 -4.69 -11.67 -22.40
N SER A 65 -3.55 -11.87 -21.74
CA SER A 65 -3.15 -13.18 -21.20
C SER A 65 -3.93 -13.59 -19.95
N GLY A 66 -4.33 -12.62 -19.13
CA GLY A 66 -5.07 -12.84 -17.89
C GLY A 66 -6.59 -12.97 -18.08
N ASN A 67 -7.11 -12.82 -19.31
CA ASN A 67 -8.54 -12.83 -19.62
C ASN A 67 -9.36 -11.76 -18.88
N PHE A 68 -8.77 -10.60 -18.62
CA PHE A 68 -9.46 -9.45 -18.04
C PHE A 68 -10.52 -8.92 -19.01
N GLN A 69 -11.70 -8.56 -18.49
CA GLN A 69 -12.84 -8.12 -19.28
C GLN A 69 -13.17 -6.63 -19.10
N SER A 70 -12.78 -6.06 -17.96
CA SER A 70 -12.97 -4.64 -17.67
C SER A 70 -11.91 -3.79 -18.35
N THR A 71 -12.25 -2.54 -18.57
CA THR A 71 -11.31 -1.46 -18.95
C THR A 71 -11.17 -0.42 -17.83
N ASP A 72 -11.93 -0.58 -16.74
CA ASP A 72 -11.93 0.30 -15.58
C ASP A 72 -10.94 -0.20 -14.55
N PHE A 73 -10.05 0.68 -14.10
CA PHE A 73 -8.96 0.38 -13.16
C PHE A 73 -9.07 1.20 -11.89
N ALA A 74 -8.73 0.56 -10.77
CA ALA A 74 -8.34 1.22 -9.53
C ALA A 74 -6.85 0.91 -9.29
N VAL A 75 -6.02 1.93 -9.10
CA VAL A 75 -4.57 1.78 -9.00
C VAL A 75 -4.11 1.96 -7.55
N ALA A 76 -3.42 0.96 -7.03
CA ALA A 76 -2.75 1.02 -5.74
C ALA A 76 -1.35 1.63 -5.90
N VAL A 77 -1.01 2.63 -5.09
CA VAL A 77 0.30 3.28 -5.11
C VAL A 77 1.03 3.09 -3.79
N ASN A 78 2.33 2.73 -3.88
CA ASN A 78 3.20 2.53 -2.74
C ASN A 78 4.67 2.69 -3.17
N ASN A 79 5.19 3.89 -3.08
CA ASN A 79 6.58 4.22 -3.39
C ASN A 79 7.00 5.49 -2.63
N GLU A 80 8.26 5.88 -2.71
CA GLU A 80 8.81 7.04 -2.00
C GLU A 80 8.17 8.39 -2.37
N ASN A 81 7.46 8.46 -3.49
CA ASN A 81 6.73 9.66 -3.95
C ASN A 81 5.31 9.77 -3.39
N VAL A 82 4.93 8.84 -2.50
CA VAL A 82 3.67 8.88 -1.73
C VAL A 82 3.98 9.15 -0.27
N LEU A 83 3.71 10.36 0.17
CA LEU A 83 3.99 10.83 1.52
C LEU A 83 2.76 10.67 2.41
N MET A 84 2.95 10.16 3.61
CA MET A 84 1.91 10.07 4.63
C MET A 84 2.35 10.85 5.87
N ARG A 85 1.47 11.70 6.41
CA ARG A 85 1.73 12.53 7.58
C ARG A 85 0.53 12.58 8.51
N PHE A 86 0.78 12.54 9.81
CA PHE A 86 -0.23 12.82 10.81
C PHE A 86 -0.36 14.32 11.05
N ALA A 87 -1.61 14.76 11.20
CA ALA A 87 -1.94 16.10 11.63
C ALA A 87 -3.18 16.08 12.53
N SER A 88 -3.26 16.99 13.49
CA SER A 88 -4.41 17.16 14.37
C SER A 88 -5.06 18.50 14.09
N PHE A 89 -6.37 18.51 13.97
CA PHE A 89 -7.18 19.71 13.73
C PHE A 89 -8.28 19.83 14.77
N PRO A 90 -8.72 21.04 15.12
CA PRO A 90 -9.90 21.22 15.96
C PRO A 90 -11.08 20.42 15.42
N LYS A 91 -11.84 19.78 16.31
CA LYS A 91 -13.02 19.00 15.91
C LYS A 91 -14.09 19.93 15.32
N VAL A 92 -14.37 19.77 14.04
CA VAL A 92 -15.35 20.55 13.27
C VAL A 92 -16.13 19.63 12.34
N ASP A 93 -17.15 20.19 11.66
CA ASP A 93 -17.88 19.44 10.62
C ASP A 93 -16.96 19.02 9.45
N ALA A 94 -17.30 17.93 8.78
CA ALA A 94 -16.47 17.32 7.72
C ALA A 94 -16.08 18.32 6.61
N ASP A 95 -17.00 19.18 6.16
CA ASP A 95 -16.72 20.18 5.10
C ASP A 95 -15.69 21.22 5.56
N LYS A 96 -15.77 21.65 6.83
CA LYS A 96 -14.79 22.56 7.41
C LYS A 96 -13.46 21.90 7.61
N LEU A 97 -13.46 20.63 8.07
CA LEU A 97 -12.24 19.84 8.24
C LEU A 97 -11.50 19.71 6.91
N ARG A 98 -12.21 19.35 5.83
CA ARG A 98 -11.62 19.26 4.49
C ARG A 98 -10.91 20.56 4.07
N ASN A 99 -11.59 21.67 4.23
CA ASN A 99 -11.00 22.97 3.88
C ASN A 99 -9.77 23.32 4.73
N MET A 100 -9.82 23.04 6.05
CA MET A 100 -8.68 23.28 6.95
C MET A 100 -7.49 22.40 6.57
N VAL A 101 -7.71 21.11 6.33
CA VAL A 101 -6.68 20.15 5.92
C VAL A 101 -5.98 20.63 4.65
N LEU A 102 -6.73 20.96 3.60
CA LEU A 102 -6.16 21.39 2.33
C LEU A 102 -5.39 22.72 2.43
N LEU A 103 -5.89 23.68 3.23
CA LEU A 103 -5.22 24.96 3.44
C LEU A 103 -3.90 24.85 4.23
N GLN A 104 -3.83 23.92 5.19
CA GLN A 104 -2.67 23.74 6.06
C GLN A 104 -1.75 22.60 5.63
N ALA A 105 -2.09 21.87 4.57
CA ALA A 105 -1.30 20.71 4.09
C ALA A 105 0.19 21.07 3.87
N GLN A 106 0.49 22.30 3.42
CA GLN A 106 1.87 22.75 3.21
C GLN A 106 2.72 22.77 4.49
N GLU A 107 2.11 22.85 5.67
CA GLU A 107 2.83 22.83 6.94
C GLU A 107 3.37 21.42 7.29
N PHE A 108 2.71 20.39 6.77
CA PHE A 108 3.02 18.99 7.05
C PHE A 108 3.81 18.29 5.93
N ILE A 109 3.68 18.79 4.69
CA ILE A 109 4.27 18.19 3.50
C ILE A 109 5.51 18.99 3.10
N PRO A 110 6.73 18.37 3.09
CA PRO A 110 7.98 19.08 2.84
C PRO A 110 8.24 19.38 1.36
N ILE A 111 7.26 19.17 0.50
CA ILE A 111 7.31 19.40 -0.95
C ILE A 111 6.26 20.48 -1.28
N PRO A 112 6.54 21.39 -2.24
CA PRO A 112 5.56 22.39 -2.65
C PRO A 112 4.21 21.75 -3.00
N ILE A 113 3.13 22.21 -2.35
CA ILE A 113 1.81 21.61 -2.46
C ILE A 113 1.27 21.63 -3.90
N GLN A 114 1.76 22.55 -4.74
CA GLN A 114 1.41 22.66 -6.16
C GLN A 114 1.91 21.45 -6.99
N GLU A 115 2.92 20.74 -6.49
CA GLU A 115 3.48 19.54 -7.12
C GLU A 115 2.79 18.24 -6.64
N MET A 116 1.90 18.36 -5.65
CA MET A 116 1.27 17.22 -4.97
C MET A 116 -0.23 17.19 -5.24
N GLU A 117 -0.77 15.99 -5.30
CA GLU A 117 -2.17 15.71 -5.08
C GLU A 117 -2.34 15.28 -3.63
N VAL A 118 -3.27 15.88 -2.90
CA VAL A 118 -3.41 15.69 -1.44
C VAL A 118 -4.83 15.25 -1.13
N ASP A 119 -4.91 14.17 -0.37
CA ASP A 119 -6.15 13.72 0.26
C ASP A 119 -5.88 13.35 1.73
N TYR A 120 -6.92 12.99 2.47
CA TYR A 120 -6.78 12.59 3.87
C TYR A 120 -7.83 11.57 4.28
N VAL A 121 -7.50 10.79 5.30
CA VAL A 121 -8.44 9.95 6.04
C VAL A 121 -8.51 10.40 7.49
N VAL A 122 -9.71 10.33 8.09
CA VAL A 122 -9.86 10.54 9.54
C VAL A 122 -9.23 9.36 10.26
N ALA A 123 -8.23 9.67 11.09
CA ALA A 123 -7.42 8.67 11.80
C ALA A 123 -7.94 8.38 13.22
N GLY A 124 -8.80 9.23 13.75
CA GLY A 124 -9.38 9.11 15.08
C GLY A 124 -9.67 10.47 15.72
N GLU A 125 -10.11 10.44 16.96
CA GLU A 125 -10.37 11.64 17.76
C GLU A 125 -9.48 11.64 19.00
N THR A 126 -9.04 12.80 19.42
CA THR A 126 -8.23 13.02 20.61
C THR A 126 -8.61 14.33 21.29
N LYS A 127 -7.90 14.70 22.33
CA LYS A 127 -7.96 16.02 22.96
C LYS A 127 -6.56 16.61 23.03
N ASP A 128 -6.46 17.93 22.91
CA ASP A 128 -5.22 18.63 23.16
C ASP A 128 -4.94 18.82 24.68
N ASP A 129 -3.86 19.51 25.01
CA ASP A 129 -3.44 19.75 26.41
C ASP A 129 -4.46 20.61 27.19
N ASP A 130 -5.30 21.38 26.51
CA ASP A 130 -6.39 22.19 27.06
C ASP A 130 -7.74 21.44 27.13
N ASP A 131 -7.74 20.11 26.94
CA ASP A 131 -8.93 19.24 26.88
C ASP A 131 -9.89 19.57 25.71
N THR A 132 -9.43 20.32 24.69
CA THR A 132 -10.21 20.68 23.51
C THR A 132 -10.27 19.51 22.53
N PRO A 133 -11.47 19.12 22.06
CA PRO A 133 -11.62 18.02 21.11
C PRO A 133 -10.87 18.27 19.79
N GLN A 134 -10.10 17.29 19.36
CA GLN A 134 -9.32 17.29 18.12
C GLN A 134 -9.72 16.11 17.23
N THR A 135 -9.64 16.30 15.93
CA THR A 135 -9.74 15.24 14.93
C THR A 135 -8.34 14.98 14.36
N ASN A 136 -7.85 13.78 14.56
CA ASN A 136 -6.61 13.33 13.93
C ASN A 136 -6.88 12.91 12.49
N VAL A 137 -6.03 13.33 11.58
CA VAL A 137 -6.08 12.93 10.19
C VAL A 137 -4.73 12.37 9.75
N MET A 138 -4.76 11.43 8.84
CA MET A 138 -3.61 11.01 8.08
C MET A 138 -3.70 11.66 6.70
N LEU A 139 -2.80 12.61 6.43
CA LEU A 139 -2.61 13.22 5.12
C LEU A 139 -1.89 12.21 4.22
N ILE A 140 -2.37 12.11 2.99
CA ILE A 140 -1.75 11.31 1.93
C ILE A 140 -1.48 12.26 0.77
N ALA A 141 -0.22 12.37 0.37
CA ALA A 141 0.18 13.26 -0.70
C ALA A 141 1.03 12.51 -1.72
N ALA A 142 0.63 12.52 -2.97
CA ALA A 142 1.35 11.87 -4.07
C ALA A 142 1.83 12.90 -5.09
N ARG A 143 2.96 12.65 -5.73
CA ARG A 143 3.47 13.51 -6.81
C ARG A 143 2.45 13.58 -7.95
N ARG A 144 1.94 14.79 -8.24
CA ARG A 144 0.96 15.03 -9.32
C ARG A 144 1.46 14.51 -10.66
N GLN A 145 2.71 14.78 -11.01
CA GLN A 145 3.33 14.32 -12.26
C GLN A 145 3.31 12.80 -12.40
N MET A 146 3.51 12.05 -11.29
CA MET A 146 3.43 10.59 -11.28
C MET A 146 2.00 10.12 -11.60
N LEU A 147 1.01 10.68 -10.90
CA LEU A 147 -0.40 10.32 -11.10
C LEU A 147 -0.90 10.67 -12.52
N GLU A 148 -0.55 11.86 -13.01
CA GLU A 148 -0.86 12.28 -14.40
C GLU A 148 -0.20 11.34 -15.42
N GLY A 149 1.03 10.88 -15.15
CA GLY A 149 1.71 9.89 -15.97
C GLY A 149 0.89 8.59 -16.10
N TYR A 150 0.39 8.07 -14.99
CA TYR A 150 -0.48 6.89 -15.01
C TYR A 150 -1.76 7.13 -15.81
N ILE A 151 -2.47 8.22 -15.50
CA ILE A 151 -3.75 8.56 -16.17
C ILE A 151 -3.55 8.68 -17.69
N ASN A 152 -2.50 9.38 -18.13
CA ASN A 152 -2.22 9.60 -19.54
C ASN A 152 -1.91 8.29 -20.30
N ILE A 153 -1.09 7.41 -19.70
CA ILE A 153 -0.70 6.14 -20.33
C ILE A 153 -1.89 5.18 -20.41
N PHE A 154 -2.68 5.06 -19.34
CA PHE A 154 -3.89 4.24 -19.35
C PHE A 154 -4.90 4.75 -20.37
N THR A 155 -5.12 6.07 -20.42
CA THR A 155 -6.01 6.68 -21.41
C THR A 155 -5.56 6.42 -22.85
N ALA A 156 -4.25 6.54 -23.13
CA ALA A 156 -3.69 6.23 -24.44
C ALA A 156 -3.92 4.77 -24.87
N SER A 157 -3.97 3.85 -23.88
CA SER A 157 -4.29 2.43 -24.07
C SER A 157 -5.79 2.12 -24.08
N LYS A 158 -6.67 3.14 -24.07
CA LYS A 158 -8.13 3.02 -23.96
C LYS A 158 -8.60 2.34 -22.66
N LEU A 159 -7.81 2.46 -21.61
CA LEU A 159 -8.12 2.06 -20.27
C LEU A 159 -8.48 3.29 -19.43
N GLN A 160 -9.28 3.14 -18.39
CA GLN A 160 -9.74 4.25 -17.56
C GLN A 160 -9.37 4.00 -16.10
N ILE A 161 -8.62 4.91 -15.51
CA ILE A 161 -8.41 4.92 -14.06
C ILE A 161 -9.60 5.62 -13.42
N GLN A 162 -10.36 4.87 -12.62
CA GLN A 162 -11.50 5.36 -11.87
C GLN A 162 -11.08 5.89 -10.51
N ASP A 163 -10.02 5.29 -9.93
CA ASP A 163 -9.54 5.63 -8.60
C ASP A 163 -8.03 5.33 -8.47
N ILE A 164 -7.34 6.12 -7.63
CA ILE A 164 -5.96 5.87 -7.22
C ILE A 164 -5.92 5.97 -5.69
N ASP A 165 -5.51 4.90 -5.02
CA ASP A 165 -5.49 4.83 -3.55
C ASP A 165 -4.15 4.27 -3.04
N SER A 166 -3.90 4.42 -1.76
CA SER A 166 -2.71 3.90 -1.11
C SER A 166 -2.77 2.38 -0.91
N SER A 167 -1.73 1.66 -1.33
CA SER A 167 -1.59 0.23 -1.02
C SER A 167 -1.65 -0.04 0.48
N LEU A 168 -1.13 0.86 1.31
CA LEU A 168 -1.13 0.70 2.76
C LEU A 168 -2.55 0.71 3.34
N LEU A 169 -3.43 1.59 2.86
CA LEU A 169 -4.85 1.59 3.24
C LEU A 169 -5.58 0.35 2.70
N ALA A 170 -5.21 -0.10 1.51
CA ALA A 170 -5.76 -1.33 0.96
C ALA A 170 -5.42 -2.56 1.82
N TYR A 171 -4.19 -2.65 2.34
CA TYR A 171 -3.80 -3.68 3.31
C TYR A 171 -4.59 -3.58 4.61
N CYS A 172 -4.78 -2.37 5.16
CA CYS A 172 -5.58 -2.17 6.37
C CYS A 172 -7.01 -2.71 6.20
N ARG A 173 -7.65 -2.46 5.07
CA ARG A 173 -9.00 -2.99 4.76
C ARG A 173 -9.02 -4.52 4.83
N GLY A 174 -8.06 -5.19 4.20
CA GLY A 174 -7.97 -6.65 4.18
C GLY A 174 -7.66 -7.27 5.54
N ILE A 175 -6.81 -6.61 6.33
CA ILE A 175 -6.45 -7.08 7.68
C ILE A 175 -7.60 -6.84 8.66
N ASN A 176 -8.36 -5.75 8.55
CA ASN A 176 -9.50 -5.48 9.40
C ASN A 176 -10.58 -6.58 9.34
N GLU A 177 -10.66 -7.33 8.24
CA GLU A 177 -11.55 -8.51 8.15
C GLU A 177 -11.15 -9.65 9.09
N ILE A 178 -9.90 -9.72 9.52
CA ILE A 178 -9.36 -10.86 10.29
C ILE A 178 -8.92 -10.51 11.71
N CYS A 179 -8.68 -9.24 12.03
CA CYS A 179 -8.03 -8.89 13.30
C CYS A 179 -8.98 -8.60 14.48
N ASN A 180 -10.30 -8.64 14.30
CA ASN A 180 -11.32 -8.58 15.36
C ASN A 180 -11.11 -7.46 16.41
N GLY A 181 -10.68 -6.27 16.00
CA GLY A 181 -10.50 -5.12 16.89
C GLY A 181 -9.20 -5.10 17.73
N VAL A 182 -8.30 -6.05 17.50
CA VAL A 182 -6.95 -6.07 18.07
C VAL A 182 -6.14 -4.89 17.54
N LYS A 183 -5.27 -4.30 18.37
CA LYS A 183 -4.32 -3.29 17.91
C LYS A 183 -3.16 -3.95 17.21
N TYR A 184 -3.02 -3.70 15.92
CA TYR A 184 -1.97 -4.29 15.11
C TYR A 184 -1.08 -3.25 14.43
N GLY A 185 0.15 -3.65 14.15
CA GLY A 185 1.07 -2.94 13.26
C GLY A 185 1.13 -3.62 11.90
N ILE A 186 1.34 -2.85 10.84
CA ILE A 186 1.79 -3.35 9.53
C ILE A 186 3.22 -2.88 9.34
N VAL A 187 4.07 -3.80 8.92
CA VAL A 187 5.41 -3.54 8.36
C VAL A 187 5.35 -3.94 6.90
N ASN A 188 5.38 -2.97 6.03
CA ASN A 188 5.34 -3.20 4.59
C ASN A 188 6.60 -2.63 3.94
N ILE A 189 7.30 -3.45 3.17
CA ILE A 189 8.51 -3.05 2.46
C ILE A 189 8.38 -3.33 0.96
N THR A 190 8.85 -2.37 0.18
CA THR A 190 9.08 -2.45 -1.27
C THR A 190 10.58 -2.34 -1.56
N ASP A 191 10.95 -2.18 -2.80
CA ASP A 191 12.35 -1.95 -3.21
C ASP A 191 12.88 -0.53 -2.86
N ASP A 192 11.99 0.44 -2.60
CA ASP A 192 12.34 1.84 -2.36
C ASP A 192 11.86 2.40 -1.02
N VAL A 193 10.82 1.83 -0.40
CA VAL A 193 10.21 2.36 0.83
C VAL A 193 9.86 1.28 1.83
N LEU A 194 10.06 1.61 3.12
CA LEU A 194 9.62 0.82 4.27
C LEU A 194 8.55 1.60 5.02
N ASN A 195 7.36 1.06 5.09
CA ASN A 195 6.21 1.66 5.73
C ASN A 195 5.81 0.94 7.01
N TYR A 196 5.44 1.73 8.01
CA TYR A 196 4.80 1.28 9.25
C TYR A 196 3.47 1.99 9.41
N ILE A 197 2.45 1.24 9.80
CA ILE A 197 1.17 1.79 10.24
C ILE A 197 0.69 1.01 11.46
N VAL A 198 0.12 1.70 12.45
CA VAL A 198 -0.51 1.06 13.61
C VAL A 198 -1.99 1.42 13.61
N VAL A 199 -2.82 0.38 13.68
CA VAL A 199 -4.28 0.46 13.50
C VAL A 199 -4.99 -0.30 14.61
N GLN A 200 -6.15 0.21 15.03
CA GLN A 200 -7.12 -0.49 15.87
C GLN A 200 -8.54 -0.20 15.37
N GLY A 201 -9.17 -1.20 14.77
CA GLY A 201 -10.44 -0.98 14.06
C GLY A 201 -10.25 0.02 12.92
N ASN A 202 -10.95 1.15 12.98
CA ASN A 202 -10.84 2.24 11.99
C ASN A 202 -9.88 3.36 12.43
N GLU A 203 -9.30 3.27 13.62
CA GLU A 203 -8.39 4.28 14.13
C GLU A 203 -6.95 3.96 13.75
N ILE A 204 -6.29 4.93 13.12
CA ILE A 204 -4.87 4.89 12.81
C ILE A 204 -4.14 5.70 13.88
N SER A 205 -3.22 5.07 14.61
CA SER A 205 -2.49 5.73 15.70
C SER A 205 -1.04 6.09 15.35
N MET A 206 -0.50 5.53 14.27
CA MET A 206 0.83 5.89 13.76
C MET A 206 0.91 5.57 12.26
N VAL A 207 1.62 6.42 11.53
CA VAL A 207 2.18 6.10 10.21
C VAL A 207 3.62 6.59 10.15
N ARG A 208 4.51 5.80 9.59
CA ARG A 208 5.91 6.16 9.34
C ARG A 208 6.35 5.56 8.01
N SER A 209 6.85 6.38 7.12
CA SER A 209 7.47 5.96 5.86
C SER A 209 8.95 6.31 5.89
N ILE A 210 9.79 5.36 5.50
CA ILE A 210 11.24 5.48 5.46
C ILE A 210 11.68 5.16 4.05
N THR A 211 12.21 6.13 3.32
CA THR A 211 12.93 5.87 2.07
C THR A 211 14.14 5.00 2.40
N ILE A 212 14.33 3.90 1.69
CA ILE A 212 15.42 2.96 1.95
C ILE A 212 16.74 3.65 1.65
N PRO A 213 17.67 3.75 2.65
CA PRO A 213 18.93 4.42 2.44
C PRO A 213 19.76 3.76 1.35
N GLU A 214 20.48 4.56 0.57
CA GLU A 214 21.30 4.14 -0.58
C GLU A 214 22.22 2.94 -0.26
N ARG A 215 22.78 2.90 0.96
CA ARG A 215 23.62 1.79 1.46
C ARG A 215 22.88 0.44 1.55
N SER A 216 21.57 0.46 1.77
CA SER A 216 20.72 -0.75 1.92
C SER A 216 19.92 -1.03 0.65
N GLN A 217 19.72 0.00 -0.19
CA GLN A 217 18.84 -0.05 -1.35
C GLN A 217 19.24 -1.15 -2.34
N LYS A 218 20.55 -1.32 -2.58
CA LYS A 218 21.05 -2.32 -3.52
C LYS A 218 20.71 -3.75 -3.09
N SER A 219 20.89 -4.09 -1.82
CA SER A 219 20.58 -5.43 -1.30
C SER A 219 19.07 -5.65 -1.23
N VAL A 220 18.32 -4.66 -0.75
CA VAL A 220 16.85 -4.70 -0.72
C VAL A 220 16.30 -4.90 -2.12
N ALA A 221 16.72 -4.09 -3.10
CA ALA A 221 16.26 -4.19 -4.48
C ALA A 221 16.50 -5.59 -5.07
N LYS A 222 17.65 -6.24 -4.81
CA LYS A 222 17.92 -7.60 -5.28
C LYS A 222 17.02 -8.65 -4.65
N VAL A 223 16.73 -8.53 -3.34
CA VAL A 223 15.81 -9.44 -2.63
C VAL A 223 14.38 -9.32 -3.17
N PHE A 224 13.98 -8.09 -3.60
CA PHE A 224 12.63 -7.82 -4.10
C PHE A 224 12.50 -7.89 -5.62
N ALA A 225 13.55 -7.60 -6.40
CA ALA A 225 13.53 -7.69 -7.87
C ALA A 225 13.27 -9.12 -8.37
N ASN A 226 13.80 -10.13 -7.66
CA ASN A 226 13.65 -11.56 -7.99
C ASN A 226 12.63 -12.23 -7.06
N SER A 227 11.54 -11.53 -6.79
CA SER A 227 10.55 -11.91 -5.79
C SER A 227 9.91 -13.29 -6.00
N ARG A 228 9.86 -13.78 -7.25
CA ARG A 228 9.14 -15.01 -7.59
C ARG A 228 10.04 -16.24 -7.72
N ASP A 229 11.28 -16.10 -8.18
CA ASP A 229 12.19 -17.23 -8.40
C ASP A 229 13.16 -17.49 -7.23
N GLY A 230 13.21 -16.56 -6.26
CA GLY A 230 14.06 -16.69 -5.08
C GLY A 230 15.57 -16.57 -5.36
N SER A 231 15.95 -16.05 -6.52
CA SER A 231 17.35 -15.92 -6.92
C SER A 231 18.01 -14.66 -6.34
N PHE A 232 18.27 -14.67 -5.06
CA PHE A 232 19.04 -13.60 -4.37
C PHE A 232 20.19 -14.21 -3.57
N GLU A 233 21.27 -13.47 -3.41
CA GLU A 233 22.42 -13.90 -2.62
C GLU A 233 22.09 -13.86 -1.12
N GLN A 234 22.64 -14.81 -0.36
CA GLN A 234 22.44 -14.88 1.08
C GLN A 234 22.88 -13.59 1.80
N GLU A 235 23.99 -12.96 1.34
CA GLU A 235 24.52 -11.70 1.87
C GLU A 235 23.51 -10.55 1.69
N ASP A 236 22.83 -10.46 0.55
CA ASP A 236 21.81 -9.43 0.30
C ASP A 236 20.59 -9.62 1.21
N LEU A 237 20.17 -10.88 1.44
CA LEU A 237 19.09 -11.19 2.38
C LEU A 237 19.46 -10.82 3.82
N GLU A 238 20.66 -11.16 4.28
CA GLU A 238 21.15 -10.83 5.64
C GLU A 238 21.23 -9.31 5.84
N ALA A 239 21.72 -8.57 4.85
CA ALA A 239 21.75 -7.11 4.88
C ALA A 239 20.33 -6.52 4.95
N THR A 240 19.39 -7.06 4.18
CA THR A 240 17.98 -6.65 4.19
C THR A 240 17.33 -6.93 5.56
N ILE A 241 17.53 -8.12 6.14
CA ILE A 241 17.03 -8.47 7.46
C ILE A 241 17.61 -7.57 8.54
N SER A 242 18.91 -7.29 8.50
CA SER A 242 19.57 -6.38 9.45
C SER A 242 18.99 -4.97 9.40
N PHE A 243 18.73 -4.45 8.21
CA PHE A 243 18.05 -3.16 8.02
C PHE A 243 16.64 -3.18 8.60
N LEU A 244 15.83 -4.18 8.25
CA LEU A 244 14.46 -4.36 8.77
C LEU A 244 14.42 -4.47 10.28
N MET A 245 15.34 -5.25 10.87
CA MET A 245 15.44 -5.43 12.32
C MET A 245 15.70 -4.10 13.04
N GLN A 246 16.67 -3.33 12.54
CA GLN A 246 17.02 -2.04 13.14
C GLN A 246 15.85 -1.06 13.08
N GLU A 247 15.22 -0.91 11.90
CA GLU A 247 14.14 0.06 11.72
C GLU A 247 12.86 -0.37 12.43
N THR A 248 12.53 -1.67 12.44
CA THR A 248 11.34 -2.18 13.13
C THR A 248 11.47 -2.03 14.65
N SER A 249 12.61 -2.41 15.24
CA SER A 249 12.86 -2.25 16.67
C SER A 249 12.83 -0.77 17.10
N SER A 250 13.42 0.11 16.30
CA SER A 250 13.39 1.56 16.52
C SER A 250 11.96 2.12 16.48
N THR A 251 11.16 1.68 15.50
CA THR A 251 9.78 2.14 15.32
C THR A 251 8.85 1.64 16.44
N ILE A 252 8.99 0.39 16.87
CA ILE A 252 8.25 -0.17 18.02
C ILE A 252 8.58 0.60 19.30
N SER A 253 9.89 0.85 19.54
CA SER A 253 10.34 1.60 20.72
C SER A 253 9.79 3.02 20.72
N TYR A 254 9.83 3.71 19.59
CA TYR A 254 9.27 5.05 19.43
C TYR A 254 7.76 5.06 19.71
N TYR A 255 7.02 4.10 19.13
CA TYR A 255 5.59 3.97 19.38
C TYR A 255 5.27 3.74 20.86
N ALA A 256 6.00 2.84 21.52
CA ALA A 256 5.79 2.52 22.93
C ALA A 256 6.06 3.70 23.88
N MET A 257 6.97 4.62 23.53
CA MET A 257 7.23 5.83 24.32
C MET A 257 6.08 6.84 24.25
N GLN A 258 5.30 6.85 23.19
CA GLN A 258 4.24 7.83 22.96
C GLN A 258 2.84 7.29 23.25
N ASN A 259 2.67 5.98 23.35
CA ASN A 259 1.38 5.34 23.46
C ASN A 259 1.32 4.40 24.68
N ASN A 260 0.26 4.51 25.46
CA ASN A 260 0.02 3.65 26.63
C ASN A 260 -0.50 2.25 26.27
N ILE A 261 -0.99 2.06 25.03
CA ILE A 261 -1.56 0.78 24.58
C ILE A 261 -0.56 0.13 23.63
N PRO A 262 -0.03 -1.06 23.96
CA PRO A 262 0.97 -1.74 23.13
C PRO A 262 0.38 -2.24 21.81
N ILE A 263 1.25 -2.44 20.82
CA ILE A 263 0.94 -3.22 19.63
C ILE A 263 0.87 -4.69 20.03
N GLU A 264 -0.23 -5.36 19.74
CA GLU A 264 -0.46 -6.76 20.13
C GLU A 264 0.07 -7.75 19.08
N LYS A 265 0.11 -7.33 17.83
CA LYS A 265 0.54 -8.15 16.68
C LYS A 265 1.11 -7.26 15.58
N ILE A 266 2.06 -7.79 14.82
CA ILE A 266 2.60 -7.16 13.62
C ILE A 266 2.30 -8.06 12.42
N TYR A 267 1.78 -7.47 11.37
CA TYR A 267 1.66 -8.10 10.05
C TYR A 267 2.79 -7.63 9.14
N PHE A 268 3.58 -8.59 8.67
CA PHE A 268 4.65 -8.33 7.72
C PHE A 268 4.15 -8.54 6.30
N ILE A 269 4.31 -7.54 5.45
CA ILE A 269 3.84 -7.54 4.06
C ILE A 269 4.99 -7.16 3.15
N ALA A 270 5.37 -8.09 2.31
CA ALA A 270 6.37 -7.87 1.28
C ALA A 270 6.11 -8.78 0.09
N ASN A 271 6.56 -8.38 -1.08
CA ASN A 271 6.45 -9.20 -2.28
C ASN A 271 7.79 -9.87 -2.56
N THR A 272 8.10 -10.90 -1.78
CA THR A 272 9.33 -11.71 -1.95
C THR A 272 9.11 -13.14 -1.49
N SER A 273 9.78 -14.09 -2.14
CA SER A 273 9.84 -15.48 -1.71
C SER A 273 10.57 -15.68 -0.36
N ALA A 274 11.28 -14.64 0.12
CA ALA A 274 11.99 -14.67 1.39
C ALA A 274 11.11 -14.37 2.62
N ASN A 275 9.80 -14.11 2.45
CA ASN A 275 8.91 -13.63 3.51
C ASN A 275 8.97 -14.47 4.80
N GLU A 276 8.87 -15.80 4.69
CA GLU A 276 8.89 -16.69 5.86
C GLU A 276 10.23 -16.61 6.60
N LYS A 277 11.34 -16.53 5.88
CA LYS A 277 12.67 -16.43 6.48
C LYS A 277 12.85 -15.05 7.14
N ILE A 278 12.45 -13.98 6.50
CA ILE A 278 12.50 -12.63 7.08
C ILE A 278 11.69 -12.58 8.38
N VAL A 279 10.45 -13.08 8.37
CA VAL A 279 9.59 -13.10 9.55
C VAL A 279 10.19 -13.94 10.67
N SER A 280 10.75 -15.11 10.38
CA SER A 280 11.41 -15.96 11.37
C SER A 280 12.57 -15.25 12.07
N GLU A 281 13.45 -14.60 11.31
CA GLU A 281 14.60 -13.87 11.83
C GLU A 281 14.19 -12.62 12.64
N LEU A 282 13.17 -11.90 12.18
CA LEU A 282 12.62 -10.76 12.94
C LEU A 282 12.03 -11.22 14.27
N GLN A 283 11.31 -12.36 14.29
CA GLN A 283 10.67 -12.90 15.48
C GLN A 283 11.66 -13.33 16.56
N GLU A 284 12.90 -13.68 16.22
CA GLU A 284 13.93 -14.03 17.22
C GLU A 284 14.30 -12.86 18.15
N ASN A 285 14.12 -11.63 17.68
CA ASN A 285 14.54 -10.41 18.39
C ASN A 285 13.39 -9.47 18.76
N ILE A 286 12.20 -9.68 18.23
CA ILE A 286 11.02 -8.86 18.47
C ILE A 286 9.99 -9.69 19.24
N TYR A 287 9.62 -9.24 20.45
CA TYR A 287 8.69 -9.96 21.34
C TYR A 287 7.22 -9.90 20.89
N ILE A 288 6.87 -8.95 20.02
CA ILE A 288 5.52 -8.86 19.47
C ILE A 288 5.37 -9.93 18.38
N PRO A 289 4.29 -10.75 18.38
CA PRO A 289 4.05 -11.72 17.33
C PRO A 289 4.06 -11.10 15.95
N ILE A 290 4.84 -11.68 15.02
CA ILE A 290 4.93 -11.23 13.62
C ILE A 290 4.34 -12.33 12.73
N GLU A 291 3.38 -11.99 11.90
CA GLU A 291 2.70 -12.94 11.01
C GLU A 291 2.64 -12.39 9.57
N ILE A 292 2.61 -13.31 8.61
CA ILE A 292 2.24 -13.00 7.23
C ILE A 292 0.71 -13.08 7.16
N PRO A 293 -0.01 -12.00 6.81
CA PRO A 293 -1.46 -11.99 6.87
C PRO A 293 -2.11 -12.85 5.79
N GLN A 294 -3.21 -13.52 6.16
CA GLN A 294 -4.12 -14.13 5.20
C GLN A 294 -5.22 -13.12 4.85
N PHE A 295 -5.02 -12.39 3.79
CA PHE A 295 -5.96 -11.37 3.34
C PHE A 295 -7.24 -11.98 2.77
N TYR A 296 -8.37 -11.30 3.02
CA TYR A 296 -9.67 -11.57 2.39
C TYR A 296 -10.10 -13.05 2.44
N PRO A 297 -10.17 -13.68 3.63
CA PRO A 297 -10.56 -15.08 3.74
C PRO A 297 -11.96 -15.39 3.21
N SER A 298 -12.82 -14.37 3.12
CA SER A 298 -14.18 -14.45 2.53
C SER A 298 -14.16 -14.53 1.00
N LEU A 299 -13.06 -14.15 0.34
CA LEU A 299 -12.93 -14.23 -1.11
C LEU A 299 -12.60 -15.65 -1.56
N GLN A 300 -13.53 -16.26 -2.29
CA GLN A 300 -13.30 -17.54 -2.94
C GLN A 300 -12.46 -17.32 -4.21
N SER A 301 -11.22 -17.81 -4.19
CA SER A 301 -10.37 -17.90 -5.37
C SER A 301 -10.41 -19.31 -5.94
N THR A 302 -10.58 -19.40 -7.25
CA THR A 302 -10.44 -20.68 -7.98
C THR A 302 -8.99 -21.01 -8.31
N SER A 303 -8.06 -20.07 -8.05
CA SER A 303 -6.63 -20.23 -8.31
C SER A 303 -5.87 -20.66 -7.04
N VAL A 304 -4.78 -21.40 -7.25
CA VAL A 304 -3.84 -21.84 -6.19
C VAL A 304 -2.96 -20.66 -5.71
N THR A 305 -3.01 -19.53 -6.40
CA THR A 305 -2.16 -18.36 -6.11
C THR A 305 -2.53 -17.71 -4.76
N PRO A 306 -1.56 -17.49 -3.88
CA PRO A 306 -1.82 -16.81 -2.61
C PRO A 306 -2.40 -15.41 -2.81
N LEU A 307 -3.58 -15.14 -2.22
CA LEU A 307 -4.22 -13.82 -2.33
C LEU A 307 -3.39 -12.68 -1.71
N GLY A 308 -2.46 -13.03 -0.80
CA GLY A 308 -1.55 -12.08 -0.17
C GLY A 308 -0.72 -11.25 -1.15
N GLU A 309 -0.29 -11.86 -2.25
CA GLU A 309 0.48 -11.15 -3.29
C GLU A 309 -0.36 -10.09 -4.04
N TYR A 310 -1.68 -10.21 -3.99
CA TYR A 310 -2.64 -9.32 -4.67
C TYR A 310 -3.47 -8.50 -3.69
N ALA A 311 -3.09 -8.45 -2.43
CA ALA A 311 -3.91 -7.82 -1.39
C ALA A 311 -4.18 -6.34 -1.63
N SER A 312 -3.18 -5.59 -2.12
CA SER A 312 -3.35 -4.18 -2.52
C SER A 312 -4.33 -4.05 -3.69
N CYS A 313 -4.17 -4.87 -4.73
CA CYS A 313 -5.05 -4.88 -5.90
C CYS A 313 -6.51 -5.17 -5.50
N ILE A 314 -6.71 -6.18 -4.64
CA ILE A 314 -8.04 -6.53 -4.12
C ILE A 314 -8.61 -5.37 -3.31
N GLY A 315 -7.83 -4.78 -2.40
CA GLY A 315 -8.29 -3.72 -1.52
C GLY A 315 -8.69 -2.44 -2.26
N VAL A 316 -7.94 -2.02 -3.28
CA VAL A 316 -8.34 -0.85 -4.09
C VAL A 316 -9.53 -1.14 -4.99
N ALA A 317 -9.65 -2.35 -5.52
CA ALA A 317 -10.82 -2.75 -6.30
C ALA A 317 -12.09 -2.76 -5.45
N ILE A 318 -12.03 -3.27 -4.21
CA ILE A 318 -13.14 -3.24 -3.24
C ILE A 318 -13.54 -1.79 -2.96
N SER A 319 -12.58 -0.92 -2.61
CA SER A 319 -12.83 0.50 -2.34
C SER A 319 -13.57 1.18 -3.49
N SER A 320 -13.10 0.98 -4.71
CA SER A 320 -13.68 1.58 -5.90
C SER A 320 -15.07 1.00 -6.30
N LEU A 321 -15.39 -0.22 -5.86
CA LEU A 321 -16.73 -0.80 -6.05
C LEU A 321 -17.74 -0.32 -5.00
N GLU A 322 -17.27 0.20 -3.87
CA GLU A 322 -18.10 0.71 -2.77
C GLU A 322 -18.37 2.22 -2.85
N GLY A 323 -17.48 3.00 -3.48
CA GLY A 323 -17.63 4.44 -3.73
C GLY A 323 -18.50 4.71 -4.92
#